data_95584117e25c565837cdf6b2b2529be2
#
_entry.id   95584117e25c565837cdf6b2b2529be2
#
_cell.length_a   1.000
_cell.length_b   1.000
_cell.length_c   1.000
_cell.angle_alpha   90.00
_cell.angle_beta   90.00
_cell.angle_gamma   90.00
#
_symmetry.space_group_name_H-M   'P 1'
#
loop_
_entity.id
_entity.type
_entity.pdbx_description
1 polymer ?
#
loop_
_entity_poly.entity_id
_entity_poly.type
_entity_poly.pdbx_seq_one_letter_code
_entity_poly.pdbx_strand_id
1 'polypeptide(L)'
;MSDEVFERYREALRRGHVAALRGRLDLAIDAYAEAATLAPERPVPHVSLGDVLVRLGRLDDGLAAYDRALERSPRDETALNGRAAALVAGGRRAEAARTLDLLSQVQDGARRLADAADSARSALEQAESRDRRRHLTDLVARLREVGGPGAEAALARASEVLEARKPAGAGPAGTPGKAEGAEGSGRDGQAGKEVQPPSPPGSILVTEALASLDAGDPAAALAGLLSAARALAAARQSDAALDACYLALSFAPDDPEVHLALIDLYLARGWRGQAADKLVLLRRLVELTDDAAAKERVAAVAIFFPEDMRLAASPSA
;
A
#
# COMPACT_ATOMS: atom_id res chain seq x y z
N MET A 1 -18.05 18.31 10.30
CA MET A 1 -16.97 19.12 9.69
C MET A 1 -17.66 20.11 8.78
N SER A 2 -17.38 21.41 8.88
CA SER A 2 -17.92 22.42 7.96
C SER A 2 -17.27 22.29 6.58
N ASP A 3 -17.95 22.81 5.54
CA ASP A 3 -17.42 22.75 4.15
C ASP A 3 -16.06 23.46 4.05
N GLU A 4 -15.87 24.56 4.76
CA GLU A 4 -14.61 25.29 4.80
C GLU A 4 -13.46 24.46 5.40
N VAL A 5 -13.71 23.74 6.51
CA VAL A 5 -12.72 22.85 7.14
C VAL A 5 -12.42 21.68 6.21
N PHE A 6 -13.43 21.17 5.49
CA PHE A 6 -13.23 20.09 4.54
C PHE A 6 -12.36 20.52 3.35
N GLU A 7 -12.57 21.70 2.79
CA GLU A 7 -11.73 22.22 1.71
C GLU A 7 -10.28 22.45 2.17
N ARG A 8 -10.08 23.01 3.36
CA ARG A 8 -8.75 23.17 3.95
C ARG A 8 -8.05 21.82 4.17
N TYR A 9 -8.79 20.82 4.63
CA TYR A 9 -8.29 19.45 4.77
C TYR A 9 -7.84 18.87 3.42
N ARG A 10 -8.66 18.99 2.37
CA ARG A 10 -8.32 18.54 1.02
C ARG A 10 -7.06 19.23 0.50
N GLU A 11 -6.98 20.53 0.67
CA GLU A 11 -5.83 21.33 0.24
C GLU A 11 -4.55 20.94 1.00
N ALA A 12 -4.63 20.70 2.30
CA ALA A 12 -3.49 20.23 3.09
C ALA A 12 -3.02 18.85 2.61
N LEU A 13 -3.93 17.90 2.35
CA LEU A 13 -3.58 16.61 1.78
C LEU A 13 -2.93 16.76 0.40
N ARG A 14 -3.51 17.58 -0.48
CA ARG A 14 -2.96 17.84 -1.81
C ARG A 14 -1.52 18.38 -1.73
N ARG A 15 -1.28 19.37 -0.85
CA ARG A 15 0.07 19.92 -0.64
C ARG A 15 1.03 18.84 -0.13
N GLY A 16 0.58 17.98 0.78
CA GLY A 16 1.36 16.87 1.28
C GLY A 16 1.77 15.90 0.16
N HIS A 17 0.83 15.47 -0.67
CA HIS A 17 1.10 14.58 -1.79
C HIS A 17 2.06 15.22 -2.82
N VAL A 18 1.84 16.48 -3.19
CA VAL A 18 2.74 17.22 -4.08
C VAL A 18 4.16 17.30 -3.51
N ALA A 19 4.28 17.63 -2.22
CA ALA A 19 5.57 17.71 -1.56
C ALA A 19 6.29 16.34 -1.51
N ALA A 20 5.56 15.27 -1.18
CA ALA A 20 6.09 13.91 -1.14
C ALA A 20 6.58 13.44 -2.52
N LEU A 21 5.84 13.73 -3.59
CA LEU A 21 6.22 13.44 -4.98
C LEU A 21 7.47 14.21 -5.43
N ARG A 22 7.58 15.47 -5.00
CA ARG A 22 8.77 16.32 -5.27
C ARG A 22 9.98 15.96 -4.39
N GLY A 23 9.86 14.93 -3.53
CA GLY A 23 10.91 14.55 -2.59
C GLY A 23 11.11 15.54 -1.44
N ARG A 24 10.24 16.55 -1.30
CA ARG A 24 10.28 17.53 -0.20
C ARG A 24 9.57 16.95 1.03
N LEU A 25 10.18 15.93 1.62
CA LEU A 25 9.54 15.11 2.64
C LEU A 25 9.20 15.90 3.90
N ASP A 26 10.01 16.90 4.28
CA ASP A 26 9.70 17.75 5.44
C ASP A 26 8.43 18.58 5.21
N LEU A 27 8.25 19.16 4.02
CA LEU A 27 7.03 19.89 3.67
C LEU A 27 5.80 18.96 3.58
N ALA A 28 6.01 17.71 3.19
CA ALA A 28 4.95 16.70 3.19
C ALA A 28 4.50 16.38 4.62
N ILE A 29 5.45 16.24 5.56
CA ILE A 29 5.16 16.03 6.98
C ILE A 29 4.30 17.17 7.53
N ASP A 30 4.70 18.43 7.30
CA ASP A 30 3.97 19.60 7.78
C ASP A 30 2.54 19.63 7.23
N ALA A 31 2.38 19.38 5.95
CA ALA A 31 1.08 19.39 5.28
C ALA A 31 0.17 18.25 5.76
N TYR A 32 0.70 17.03 5.94
CA TYR A 32 -0.09 15.92 6.48
C TYR A 32 -0.43 16.09 7.96
N ALA A 33 0.47 16.70 8.75
CA ALA A 33 0.19 17.06 10.14
C ALA A 33 -0.93 18.09 10.24
N GLU A 34 -0.95 19.10 9.35
CA GLU A 34 -2.06 20.05 9.24
C GLU A 34 -3.37 19.32 8.85
N ALA A 35 -3.34 18.43 7.87
CA ALA A 35 -4.51 17.64 7.48
C ALA A 35 -5.03 16.78 8.65
N ALA A 36 -4.15 16.16 9.43
CA ALA A 36 -4.50 15.39 10.61
C ALA A 36 -5.15 16.25 11.70
N THR A 37 -4.71 17.51 11.83
CA THR A 37 -5.30 18.47 12.78
C THR A 37 -6.70 18.92 12.33
N LEU A 38 -6.90 19.12 11.03
CA LEU A 38 -8.19 19.56 10.45
C LEU A 38 -9.24 18.45 10.47
N ALA A 39 -8.82 17.18 10.36
CA ALA A 39 -9.71 16.03 10.34
C ALA A 39 -9.15 14.88 11.20
N PRO A 40 -9.11 15.01 12.54
CA PRO A 40 -8.44 14.07 13.43
C PRO A 40 -9.05 12.66 13.44
N GLU A 41 -10.31 12.53 13.00
CA GLU A 41 -10.99 11.23 12.91
C GLU A 41 -10.69 10.46 11.62
N ARG A 42 -9.97 11.08 10.67
CA ARG A 42 -9.64 10.44 9.40
C ARG A 42 -8.29 9.73 9.48
N PRO A 43 -8.19 8.44 9.13
CA PRO A 43 -6.91 7.71 9.18
C PRO A 43 -5.91 8.16 8.09
N VAL A 44 -6.40 8.61 6.93
CA VAL A 44 -5.59 8.90 5.74
C VAL A 44 -4.38 9.82 6.00
N PRO A 45 -4.51 10.99 6.68
CA PRO A 45 -3.35 11.84 6.93
C PRO A 45 -2.29 11.16 7.79
N HIS A 46 -2.71 10.34 8.74
CA HIS A 46 -1.80 9.62 9.61
C HIS A 46 -1.06 8.50 8.87
N VAL A 47 -1.74 7.80 7.95
CA VAL A 47 -1.10 6.81 7.07
C VAL A 47 -0.04 7.48 6.19
N SER A 48 -0.43 8.56 5.48
CA SER A 48 0.49 9.31 4.60
C SER A 48 1.67 9.90 5.36
N LEU A 49 1.46 10.36 6.59
CA LEU A 49 2.53 10.82 7.49
C LEU A 49 3.47 9.67 7.84
N GLY A 50 2.93 8.50 8.17
CA GLY A 50 3.71 7.29 8.45
C GLY A 50 4.61 6.90 7.28
N ASP A 51 4.04 6.87 6.07
CA ASP A 51 4.79 6.53 4.85
C ASP A 51 5.98 7.48 4.61
N VAL A 52 5.76 8.79 4.76
CA VAL A 52 6.82 9.79 4.58
C VAL A 52 7.89 9.68 5.66
N LEU A 53 7.50 9.46 6.92
CA LEU A 53 8.44 9.30 8.04
C LEU A 53 9.31 8.06 7.87
N VAL A 54 8.73 6.94 7.43
CA VAL A 54 9.48 5.71 7.13
C VAL A 54 10.46 5.94 5.97
N ARG A 55 10.06 6.65 4.91
CA ARG A 55 10.98 7.03 3.80
C ARG A 55 12.15 7.89 4.26
N LEU A 56 11.98 8.70 5.30
CA LEU A 56 13.05 9.47 5.95
C LEU A 56 13.90 8.64 6.93
N GLY A 57 13.61 7.36 7.12
CA GLY A 57 14.29 6.52 8.10
C GLY A 57 13.83 6.76 9.56
N ARG A 58 12.84 7.62 9.78
CA ARG A 58 12.27 7.93 11.09
C ARG A 58 11.23 6.86 11.48
N LEU A 59 11.71 5.62 11.66
CA LEU A 59 10.85 4.44 11.80
C LEU A 59 9.90 4.53 12.98
N ASP A 60 10.37 4.96 14.16
CA ASP A 60 9.53 5.03 15.36
C ASP A 60 8.45 6.11 15.24
N ASP A 61 8.76 7.25 14.64
CA ASP A 61 7.77 8.29 14.35
C ASP A 61 6.73 7.80 13.32
N GLY A 62 7.18 7.08 12.30
CA GLY A 62 6.31 6.44 11.31
C GLY A 62 5.36 5.41 11.94
N LEU A 63 5.88 4.57 12.83
CA LEU A 63 5.08 3.61 13.60
C LEU A 63 4.03 4.32 14.45
N ALA A 64 4.41 5.41 15.15
CA ALA A 64 3.46 6.21 15.93
C ALA A 64 2.35 6.82 15.05
N ALA A 65 2.66 7.20 13.81
CA ALA A 65 1.67 7.72 12.88
C ALA A 65 0.70 6.60 12.42
N TYR A 66 1.20 5.42 12.08
CA TYR A 66 0.33 4.28 11.76
C TYR A 66 -0.53 3.83 12.96
N ASP A 67 0.02 3.85 14.18
CA ASP A 67 -0.74 3.53 15.40
C ASP A 67 -1.91 4.50 15.57
N ARG A 68 -1.72 5.81 15.32
CA ARG A 68 -2.82 6.79 15.32
C ARG A 68 -3.85 6.52 14.23
N ALA A 69 -3.43 6.10 13.03
CA ALA A 69 -4.37 5.69 11.99
C ALA A 69 -5.21 4.49 12.43
N LEU A 70 -4.58 3.49 13.05
CA LEU A 70 -5.22 2.27 13.53
C LEU A 70 -6.13 2.51 14.76
N GLU A 71 -5.86 3.50 15.59
CA GLU A 71 -6.78 3.97 16.64
C GLU A 71 -8.12 4.44 16.05
N ARG A 72 -8.11 5.06 14.87
CA ARG A 72 -9.31 5.56 14.17
C ARG A 72 -9.97 4.48 13.33
N SER A 73 -9.17 3.64 12.70
CA SER A 73 -9.61 2.55 11.85
C SER A 73 -8.79 1.29 12.15
N PRO A 74 -9.17 0.47 13.14
CA PRO A 74 -8.37 -0.69 13.57
C PRO A 74 -8.18 -1.77 12.50
N ARG A 75 -8.95 -1.72 11.42
CA ARG A 75 -8.89 -2.64 10.28
C ARG A 75 -8.43 -1.97 8.99
N ASP A 76 -7.80 -0.81 9.09
CA ASP A 76 -7.22 -0.13 7.92
C ASP A 76 -6.02 -0.93 7.41
N GLU A 77 -6.21 -1.55 6.27
CA GLU A 77 -5.20 -2.44 5.68
C GLU A 77 -3.96 -1.69 5.24
N THR A 78 -4.10 -0.44 4.79
CA THR A 78 -2.96 0.39 4.38
C THR A 78 -2.08 0.70 5.59
N ALA A 79 -2.70 1.09 6.70
CA ALA A 79 -2.01 1.34 7.96
C ALA A 79 -1.34 0.06 8.51
N LEU A 80 -2.04 -1.08 8.49
CA LEU A 80 -1.48 -2.37 8.93
C LEU A 80 -0.29 -2.78 8.07
N ASN A 81 -0.38 -2.61 6.76
CA ASN A 81 0.69 -2.96 5.82
C ASN A 81 1.92 -2.05 6.02
N GLY A 82 1.72 -0.73 6.07
CA GLY A 82 2.78 0.24 6.31
C GLY A 82 3.48 0.01 7.65
N ARG A 83 2.68 -0.24 8.71
CA ARG A 83 3.19 -0.58 10.04
C ARG A 83 4.02 -1.86 10.02
N ALA A 84 3.56 -2.92 9.38
CA ALA A 84 4.29 -4.18 9.29
C ALA A 84 5.62 -3.98 8.55
N ALA A 85 5.61 -3.27 7.42
CA ALA A 85 6.82 -2.96 6.66
C ALA A 85 7.83 -2.15 7.49
N ALA A 86 7.39 -1.13 8.21
CA ALA A 86 8.22 -0.32 9.10
C ALA A 86 8.84 -1.16 10.24
N LEU A 87 8.07 -2.07 10.83
CA LEU A 87 8.55 -3.00 11.87
C LEU A 87 9.58 -3.99 11.33
N VAL A 88 9.39 -4.49 10.11
CA VAL A 88 10.38 -5.35 9.43
C VAL A 88 11.67 -4.57 9.17
N ALA A 89 11.58 -3.36 8.64
CA ALA A 89 12.73 -2.49 8.40
C ALA A 89 13.48 -2.15 9.69
N GLY A 90 12.77 -1.98 10.80
CA GLY A 90 13.34 -1.77 12.14
C GLY A 90 13.79 -3.05 12.86
N GLY A 91 13.73 -4.22 12.22
CA GLY A 91 14.14 -5.51 12.81
C GLY A 91 13.20 -6.02 13.92
N ARG A 92 12.04 -5.39 14.13
CA ARG A 92 11.05 -5.72 15.17
C ARG A 92 10.15 -6.88 14.72
N ARG A 93 10.78 -8.01 14.36
CA ARG A 93 10.13 -9.15 13.68
C ARG A 93 8.91 -9.70 14.41
N ALA A 94 8.97 -9.83 15.74
CA ALA A 94 7.85 -10.38 16.52
C ALA A 94 6.60 -9.45 16.48
N GLU A 95 6.80 -8.15 16.40
CA GLU A 95 5.73 -7.18 16.29
C GLU A 95 5.20 -7.09 14.86
N ALA A 96 6.08 -7.15 13.87
CA ALA A 96 5.70 -7.27 12.47
C ALA A 96 4.80 -8.49 12.25
N ALA A 97 5.19 -9.65 12.79
CA ALA A 97 4.37 -10.85 12.69
C ALA A 97 2.98 -10.68 13.30
N ARG A 98 2.85 -10.02 14.47
CA ARG A 98 1.53 -9.75 15.07
C ARG A 98 0.69 -8.81 14.22
N THR A 99 1.31 -7.81 13.60
CA THR A 99 0.60 -6.88 12.70
C THR A 99 0.11 -7.61 11.45
N LEU A 100 0.94 -8.48 10.89
CA LEU A 100 0.58 -9.32 9.74
C LEU A 100 -0.47 -10.38 10.07
N ASP A 101 -0.47 -10.94 11.29
CA ASP A 101 -1.55 -11.82 11.76
C ASP A 101 -2.90 -11.09 11.74
N LEU A 102 -2.93 -9.83 12.21
CA LEU A 102 -4.14 -9.00 12.19
C LEU A 102 -4.56 -8.67 10.76
N LEU A 103 -3.62 -8.31 9.89
CA LEU A 103 -3.89 -8.06 8.47
C LEU A 103 -4.49 -9.29 7.80
N SER A 104 -3.92 -10.47 8.02
CA SER A 104 -4.46 -11.74 7.52
C SER A 104 -5.90 -11.98 7.98
N GLN A 105 -6.21 -11.72 9.25
CA GLN A 105 -7.57 -11.87 9.79
C GLN A 105 -8.56 -10.87 9.14
N VAL A 106 -8.14 -9.63 8.90
CA VAL A 106 -8.96 -8.62 8.21
C VAL A 106 -9.29 -9.07 6.79
N GLN A 107 -8.29 -9.58 6.07
CA GLN A 107 -8.41 -10.06 4.70
C GLN A 107 -9.25 -11.33 4.61
N ASP A 108 -9.10 -12.27 5.56
CA ASP A 108 -9.94 -13.47 5.64
C ASP A 108 -11.40 -13.10 5.93
N GLY A 109 -11.64 -12.18 6.85
CA GLY A 109 -12.99 -11.66 7.12
C GLY A 109 -13.63 -10.98 5.90
N ALA A 110 -12.83 -10.39 5.03
CA ALA A 110 -13.25 -9.85 3.73
C ALA A 110 -13.35 -10.91 2.61
N ARG A 111 -13.16 -12.19 2.92
CA ARG A 111 -13.15 -13.34 2.00
C ARG A 111 -12.04 -13.27 0.93
N ARG A 112 -10.96 -12.55 1.21
CA ARG A 112 -9.78 -12.43 0.34
C ARG A 112 -8.73 -13.45 0.76
N LEU A 113 -9.01 -14.73 0.50
CA LEU A 113 -8.19 -15.86 0.99
C LEU A 113 -6.75 -15.83 0.46
N ALA A 114 -6.54 -15.40 -0.79
CA ALA A 114 -5.20 -15.31 -1.36
C ALA A 114 -4.34 -14.26 -0.61
N ASP A 115 -4.89 -13.06 -0.39
CA ASP A 115 -4.22 -11.99 0.35
C ASP A 115 -3.99 -12.40 1.81
N ALA A 116 -4.99 -13.03 2.43
CA ALA A 116 -4.89 -13.54 3.80
C ALA A 116 -3.78 -14.59 3.94
N ALA A 117 -3.64 -15.50 2.95
CA ALA A 117 -2.59 -16.50 2.93
C ALA A 117 -1.20 -15.86 2.76
N ASP A 118 -1.07 -14.84 1.92
CA ASP A 118 0.20 -14.10 1.75
C ASP A 118 0.60 -13.34 3.01
N SER A 119 -0.35 -12.71 3.70
CA SER A 119 -0.10 -12.03 4.98
C SER A 119 0.26 -13.03 6.07
N ALA A 120 -0.45 -14.17 6.18
CA ALA A 120 -0.13 -15.22 7.14
C ALA A 120 1.24 -15.86 6.87
N ARG A 121 1.60 -16.08 5.60
CA ARG A 121 2.93 -16.53 5.18
C ARG A 121 4.01 -15.56 5.65
N SER A 122 3.80 -14.27 5.35
CA SER A 122 4.75 -13.23 5.77
C SER A 122 4.88 -13.15 7.30
N ALA A 123 3.78 -13.30 8.04
CA ALA A 123 3.82 -13.37 9.51
C ALA A 123 4.64 -14.55 10.02
N LEU A 124 4.49 -15.72 9.38
CA LEU A 124 5.24 -16.92 9.71
C LEU A 124 6.75 -16.75 9.44
N GLU A 125 7.11 -16.09 8.34
CA GLU A 125 8.52 -15.78 7.99
C GLU A 125 9.15 -14.81 9.00
N GLN A 126 8.38 -13.86 9.51
CA GLN A 126 8.90 -12.93 10.51
C GLN A 126 9.10 -13.59 11.88
N ALA A 127 8.14 -14.41 12.32
CA ALA A 127 8.25 -15.11 13.59
C ALA A 127 7.51 -16.46 13.52
N GLU A 128 8.28 -17.54 13.51
CA GLU A 128 7.76 -18.91 13.50
C GLU A 128 6.93 -19.18 14.76
N SER A 129 5.71 -19.74 14.58
CA SER A 129 4.93 -20.31 15.66
C SER A 129 4.02 -21.43 15.15
N ARG A 130 3.64 -22.36 16.05
CA ARG A 130 2.73 -23.45 15.71
C ARG A 130 1.35 -22.92 15.26
N ASP A 131 0.88 -21.86 15.90
CA ASP A 131 -0.44 -21.29 15.59
C ASP A 131 -0.45 -20.60 14.24
N ARG A 132 0.60 -19.84 13.88
CA ARG A 132 0.76 -19.24 12.55
C ARG A 132 0.84 -20.30 11.47
N ARG A 133 1.62 -21.36 11.71
CA ARG A 133 1.72 -22.47 10.76
C ARG A 133 0.38 -23.16 10.55
N ARG A 134 -0.38 -23.41 11.62
CA ARG A 134 -1.73 -23.97 11.55
C ARG A 134 -2.66 -23.02 10.77
N HIS A 135 -2.68 -21.73 11.12
CA HIS A 135 -3.49 -20.74 10.45
C HIS A 135 -3.20 -20.67 8.94
N LEU A 136 -1.93 -20.63 8.54
CA LEU A 136 -1.54 -20.68 7.12
C LEU A 136 -1.98 -21.99 6.47
N THR A 137 -1.86 -23.13 7.13
CA THR A 137 -2.30 -24.44 6.61
C THR A 137 -3.81 -24.45 6.38
N ASP A 138 -4.58 -23.89 7.30
CA ASP A 138 -6.05 -23.81 7.19
C ASP A 138 -6.47 -22.88 6.04
N LEU A 139 -5.79 -21.72 5.88
CA LEU A 139 -6.02 -20.82 4.75
C LEU A 139 -5.68 -21.50 3.42
N VAL A 140 -4.58 -22.23 3.34
CA VAL A 140 -4.16 -23.00 2.15
C VAL A 140 -5.20 -24.07 1.80
N ALA A 141 -5.74 -24.78 2.79
CA ALA A 141 -6.79 -25.79 2.56
C ALA A 141 -8.05 -25.13 1.94
N ARG A 142 -8.53 -24.06 2.54
CA ARG A 142 -9.70 -23.30 2.06
C ARG A 142 -9.44 -22.69 0.67
N LEU A 143 -8.23 -22.19 0.41
CA LEU A 143 -7.86 -21.60 -0.86
C LEU A 143 -7.82 -22.65 -1.99
N ARG A 144 -7.43 -23.90 -1.69
CA ARG A 144 -7.50 -25.03 -2.64
C ARG A 144 -8.93 -25.40 -3.01
N GLU A 145 -9.86 -25.29 -2.05
CA GLU A 145 -11.29 -25.59 -2.30
C GLU A 145 -11.96 -24.50 -3.15
N VAL A 146 -11.61 -23.23 -2.91
CA VAL A 146 -12.21 -22.08 -3.62
C VAL A 146 -11.62 -21.94 -5.04
N GLY A 147 -10.32 -22.14 -5.20
CA GLY A 147 -9.63 -21.93 -6.47
C GLY A 147 -9.64 -20.46 -6.91
N GLY A 148 -9.35 -20.24 -8.18
CA GLY A 148 -9.48 -18.94 -8.83
C GLY A 148 -8.15 -18.24 -9.14
N PRO A 149 -8.18 -17.16 -9.93
CA PRO A 149 -6.98 -16.43 -10.32
C PRO A 149 -6.31 -15.80 -9.10
N GLY A 150 -4.98 -15.97 -9.01
CA GLY A 150 -4.19 -15.56 -7.84
C GLY A 150 -4.11 -16.60 -6.73
N ALA A 151 -5.07 -17.54 -6.64
CA ALA A 151 -5.01 -18.63 -5.68
C ALA A 151 -3.80 -19.53 -5.91
N GLU A 152 -3.52 -19.91 -7.16
CA GLU A 152 -2.37 -20.76 -7.50
C GLU A 152 -1.04 -20.13 -7.08
N ALA A 153 -0.85 -18.85 -7.34
CA ALA A 153 0.36 -18.14 -6.96
C ALA A 153 0.51 -18.04 -5.42
N ALA A 154 -0.57 -17.75 -4.71
CA ALA A 154 -0.58 -17.72 -3.24
C ALA A 154 -0.33 -19.10 -2.65
N LEU A 155 -0.94 -20.16 -3.22
CA LEU A 155 -0.71 -21.55 -2.83
C LEU A 155 0.76 -21.97 -3.02
N ALA A 156 1.36 -21.61 -4.17
CA ALA A 156 2.77 -21.92 -4.43
C ALA A 156 3.69 -21.29 -3.37
N ARG A 157 3.52 -19.98 -3.09
CA ARG A 157 4.31 -19.26 -2.08
C ARG A 157 4.09 -19.81 -0.67
N ALA A 158 2.86 -20.12 -0.29
CA ALA A 158 2.55 -20.68 1.01
C ALA A 158 3.12 -22.09 1.19
N SER A 159 3.03 -22.94 0.14
CA SER A 159 3.56 -24.31 0.16
C SER A 159 5.06 -24.31 0.33
N GLU A 160 5.78 -23.42 -0.34
CA GLU A 160 7.23 -23.28 -0.22
C GLU A 160 7.67 -23.06 1.25
N VAL A 161 7.00 -22.15 1.97
CA VAL A 161 7.31 -21.84 3.37
C VAL A 161 6.89 -22.97 4.31
N LEU A 162 5.78 -23.64 4.03
CA LEU A 162 5.32 -24.78 4.82
C LEU A 162 6.23 -26.02 4.66
N GLU A 163 6.84 -26.22 3.49
CA GLU A 163 7.74 -27.34 3.17
C GLU A 163 9.18 -27.08 3.64
N ALA A 164 9.69 -25.84 3.45
CA ALA A 164 11.07 -25.48 3.74
C ALA A 164 11.47 -25.65 5.23
N ARG A 165 10.50 -25.72 6.14
CA ARG A 165 10.73 -25.80 7.58
C ARG A 165 9.92 -26.90 8.27
N LYS A 166 10.02 -28.12 7.77
CA LYS A 166 9.64 -29.29 8.56
C LYS A 166 10.59 -29.36 9.75
N PRO A 167 10.14 -29.30 11.02
CA PRO A 167 11.07 -29.27 12.14
C PRO A 167 11.91 -30.55 12.15
N ALA A 168 13.19 -30.43 11.91
CA ALA A 168 14.13 -31.44 12.33
C ALA A 168 13.99 -31.56 13.88
N GLY A 169 13.80 -32.79 14.36
CA GLY A 169 13.39 -33.13 15.71
C GLY A 169 14.04 -32.30 16.81
N ALA A 170 13.26 -32.05 17.85
CA ALA A 170 13.66 -31.36 19.05
C ALA A 170 14.96 -31.94 19.66
N GLY A 171 16.02 -31.15 19.56
CA GLY A 171 17.23 -31.32 20.37
C GLY A 171 17.22 -30.33 21.54
N PRO A 172 17.78 -30.65 22.71
CA PRO A 172 17.56 -29.91 23.93
C PRO A 172 18.27 -28.56 23.98
N ALA A 173 17.69 -27.65 24.75
CA ALA A 173 18.10 -26.30 25.02
C ALA A 173 19.62 -26.21 25.40
N GLY A 174 20.36 -25.45 24.60
CA GLY A 174 21.71 -24.98 24.91
C GLY A 174 21.65 -23.58 25.52
N THR A 175 22.28 -23.45 26.71
CA THR A 175 22.48 -22.25 27.52
C THR A 175 23.15 -21.08 26.76
N PRO A 176 22.89 -19.84 27.12
CA PRO A 176 23.48 -18.68 26.45
C PRO A 176 24.92 -18.44 26.89
N GLY A 177 25.86 -18.54 25.94
CA GLY A 177 27.24 -18.13 26.11
C GLY A 177 27.41 -16.62 25.98
N LYS A 178 28.05 -16.00 26.94
CA LYS A 178 28.59 -14.64 26.92
C LYS A 178 29.55 -14.46 25.74
N ALA A 179 29.42 -13.42 24.99
CA ALA A 179 30.48 -12.91 24.13
C ALA A 179 30.89 -11.52 24.60
N GLU A 180 32.15 -11.45 24.98
CA GLU A 180 32.90 -10.27 25.37
C GLU A 180 33.25 -9.42 24.13
N GLY A 181 33.49 -8.14 24.40
CA GLY A 181 33.67 -7.07 23.43
C GLY A 181 34.94 -7.17 22.56
N ALA A 182 34.90 -6.42 21.50
CA ALA A 182 36.09 -5.92 20.80
C ALA A 182 35.80 -4.48 20.32
N GLU A 183 36.52 -3.56 20.93
CA GLU A 183 36.73 -2.19 20.46
C GLU A 183 37.60 -2.19 19.21
N GLY A 184 37.39 -1.23 18.32
CA GLY A 184 38.39 -1.00 17.30
C GLY A 184 38.05 -0.02 16.19
N SER A 185 38.38 1.23 16.45
CA SER A 185 39.04 2.12 15.49
C SER A 185 38.23 2.80 14.39
N GLY A 186 38.15 4.12 14.52
CA GLY A 186 37.66 5.09 13.54
C GLY A 186 38.49 5.12 12.25
N ARG A 187 37.84 5.63 11.21
CA ARG A 187 38.49 6.30 10.07
C ARG A 187 37.67 7.48 9.60
N ASP A 188 38.37 8.60 9.58
CA ASP A 188 37.93 9.90 9.11
C ASP A 188 37.47 9.91 7.65
N GLY A 189 36.45 10.70 7.42
CA GLY A 189 36.16 11.65 6.41
C GLY A 189 36.66 11.51 4.97
N GLN A 190 35.70 11.50 4.09
CA GLN A 190 35.73 12.35 2.89
C GLN A 190 34.28 12.49 2.38
N ALA A 191 33.79 13.74 2.43
CA ALA A 191 32.57 14.14 1.76
C ALA A 191 32.80 14.03 0.24
N GLY A 192 32.48 12.84 -0.30
CA GLY A 192 32.30 12.67 -1.73
C GLY A 192 30.97 13.30 -2.12
N LYS A 193 30.99 14.24 -3.06
CA LYS A 193 29.77 14.67 -3.76
C LYS A 193 29.08 13.43 -4.31
N GLU A 194 28.00 13.04 -3.66
CA GLU A 194 27.08 12.03 -4.20
C GLU A 194 26.55 12.59 -5.52
N VAL A 195 27.02 12.03 -6.61
CA VAL A 195 26.39 12.18 -7.92
C VAL A 195 25.06 11.44 -7.80
N GLN A 196 24.00 12.18 -7.59
CA GLN A 196 22.65 11.65 -7.60
C GLN A 196 22.44 10.86 -8.90
N PRO A 197 22.04 9.60 -8.84
CA PRO A 197 21.71 8.85 -10.05
C PRO A 197 20.63 9.62 -10.83
N PRO A 198 20.63 9.56 -12.18
CA PRO A 198 19.64 10.28 -12.98
C PRO A 198 18.24 9.88 -12.51
N SER A 199 17.41 10.89 -12.28
CA SER A 199 16.03 10.69 -11.83
C SER A 199 15.32 9.73 -12.80
N PRO A 200 14.59 8.72 -12.31
CA PRO A 200 13.88 7.80 -13.18
C PRO A 200 12.87 8.58 -14.04
N PRO A 201 12.61 8.14 -15.28
CA PRO A 201 11.74 8.86 -16.23
C PRO A 201 10.36 9.24 -15.66
N GLY A 202 9.85 8.45 -14.72
CA GLY A 202 8.58 8.75 -14.04
C GLY A 202 8.61 10.01 -13.17
N SER A 203 9.72 10.32 -12.51
CA SER A 203 9.85 11.54 -11.69
C SER A 203 9.95 12.83 -12.52
N ILE A 204 10.50 12.74 -13.74
CA ILE A 204 10.52 13.85 -14.69
C ILE A 204 9.10 14.14 -15.15
N LEU A 205 8.34 13.12 -15.54
CA LEU A 205 6.94 13.27 -15.94
C LEU A 205 6.05 13.85 -14.84
N VAL A 206 6.29 13.49 -13.57
CA VAL A 206 5.60 14.11 -12.43
C VAL A 206 5.91 15.61 -12.37
N THR A 207 7.18 16.00 -12.54
CA THR A 207 7.58 17.42 -12.48
C THR A 207 6.94 18.22 -13.61
N GLU A 208 6.89 17.68 -14.83
CA GLU A 208 6.25 18.30 -15.98
C GLU A 208 4.73 18.42 -15.79
N ALA A 209 4.09 17.38 -15.28
CA ALA A 209 2.65 17.40 -14.96
C ALA A 209 2.30 18.45 -13.90
N LEU A 210 3.15 18.59 -12.87
CA LEU A 210 2.98 19.63 -11.85
C LEU A 210 3.16 21.03 -12.42
N ALA A 211 4.10 21.22 -13.34
CA ALA A 211 4.28 22.50 -14.04
C ALA A 211 3.04 22.85 -14.90
N SER A 212 2.42 21.86 -15.55
CA SER A 212 1.15 22.05 -16.29
C SER A 212 0.00 22.44 -15.35
N LEU A 213 -0.06 21.83 -14.16
CA LEU A 213 -1.07 22.18 -13.15
C LEU A 213 -0.88 23.62 -12.64
N ASP A 214 0.37 24.01 -12.37
CA ASP A 214 0.73 25.37 -11.94
C ASP A 214 0.44 26.42 -13.07
N ALA A 215 0.53 26.01 -14.33
CA ALA A 215 0.17 26.82 -15.50
C ALA A 215 -1.36 26.90 -15.74
N GLY A 216 -2.18 26.20 -14.94
CA GLY A 216 -3.63 26.20 -15.08
C GLY A 216 -4.16 25.27 -16.16
N ASP A 217 -3.38 24.28 -16.58
CA ASP A 217 -3.79 23.23 -17.53
C ASP A 217 -3.99 21.87 -16.80
N PRO A 218 -5.16 21.64 -16.18
CA PRO A 218 -5.43 20.40 -15.47
C PRO A 218 -5.51 19.17 -16.39
N ALA A 219 -5.85 19.35 -17.67
CA ALA A 219 -5.95 18.24 -18.61
C ALA A 219 -4.56 17.70 -18.97
N ALA A 220 -3.61 18.60 -19.28
CA ALA A 220 -2.21 18.20 -19.50
C ALA A 220 -1.58 17.62 -18.23
N ALA A 221 -1.89 18.19 -17.05
CA ALA A 221 -1.43 17.69 -15.77
C ALA A 221 -1.93 16.26 -15.51
N LEU A 222 -3.20 16.00 -15.78
CA LEU A 222 -3.82 14.68 -15.63
C LEU A 222 -3.14 13.64 -16.53
N ALA A 223 -2.99 13.95 -17.82
CA ALA A 223 -2.33 13.06 -18.77
C ALA A 223 -0.87 12.77 -18.38
N GLY A 224 -0.15 13.79 -17.90
CA GLY A 224 1.22 13.67 -17.40
C GLY A 224 1.32 12.79 -16.17
N LEU A 225 0.43 12.95 -15.18
CA LEU A 225 0.41 12.15 -13.96
C LEU A 225 0.05 10.69 -14.24
N LEU A 226 -0.88 10.40 -15.13
CA LEU A 226 -1.20 9.03 -15.53
C LEU A 226 -0.02 8.37 -16.26
N SER A 227 0.68 9.12 -17.10
CA SER A 227 1.91 8.64 -17.76
C SER A 227 3.03 8.40 -16.74
N ALA A 228 3.20 9.30 -15.78
CA ALA A 228 4.14 9.15 -14.68
C ALA A 228 3.83 7.92 -13.82
N ALA A 229 2.57 7.71 -13.45
CA ALA A 229 2.13 6.56 -12.67
C ALA A 229 2.49 5.24 -13.37
N ARG A 230 2.24 5.14 -14.68
CA ARG A 230 2.62 3.95 -15.48
C ARG A 230 4.13 3.74 -15.52
N ALA A 231 4.91 4.81 -15.75
CA ALA A 231 6.38 4.73 -15.78
C ALA A 231 6.97 4.33 -14.42
N LEU A 232 6.45 4.90 -13.33
CA LEU A 232 6.86 4.58 -11.96
C LEU A 232 6.50 3.14 -11.60
N ALA A 233 5.31 2.67 -11.98
CA ALA A 233 4.90 1.28 -11.79
C ALA A 233 5.82 0.31 -12.53
N ALA A 234 6.16 0.60 -13.79
CA ALA A 234 7.12 -0.19 -14.57
C ALA A 234 8.51 -0.22 -13.94
N ALA A 235 8.93 0.87 -13.29
CA ALA A 235 10.17 0.97 -12.52
C ALA A 235 10.08 0.33 -11.12
N ARG A 236 8.98 -0.35 -10.77
CA ARG A 236 8.69 -0.94 -9.46
C ARG A 236 8.65 0.06 -8.30
N GLN A 237 8.44 1.33 -8.60
CA GLN A 237 8.24 2.41 -7.63
C GLN A 237 6.75 2.60 -7.35
N SER A 238 6.13 1.55 -6.82
CA SER A 238 4.66 1.48 -6.69
C SER A 238 4.09 2.55 -5.76
N ASP A 239 4.83 2.98 -4.73
CA ASP A 239 4.38 4.05 -3.82
C ASP A 239 4.30 5.39 -4.56
N ALA A 240 5.36 5.74 -5.29
CA ALA A 240 5.36 6.96 -6.09
C ALA A 240 4.31 6.93 -7.22
N ALA A 241 4.03 5.75 -7.78
CA ALA A 241 2.94 5.58 -8.76
C ALA A 241 1.56 5.83 -8.13
N LEU A 242 1.31 5.33 -6.91
CA LEU A 242 0.08 5.61 -6.16
C LEU A 242 -0.05 7.09 -5.83
N ASP A 243 1.03 7.73 -5.37
CA ASP A 243 1.05 9.17 -5.07
C ASP A 243 0.66 10.00 -6.30
N ALA A 244 1.17 9.64 -7.49
CA ALA A 244 0.80 10.30 -8.74
C ALA A 244 -0.71 10.16 -9.04
N CYS A 245 -1.28 8.98 -8.84
CA CYS A 245 -2.72 8.75 -9.01
C CYS A 245 -3.56 9.49 -7.96
N TYR A 246 -3.14 9.53 -6.70
CA TYR A 246 -3.84 10.27 -5.65
C TYR A 246 -3.80 11.78 -5.90
N LEU A 247 -2.69 12.28 -6.43
CA LEU A 247 -2.62 13.67 -6.86
C LEU A 247 -3.60 13.95 -8.00
N ALA A 248 -3.67 13.08 -9.02
CA ALA A 248 -4.65 13.20 -10.10
C ALA A 248 -6.09 13.21 -9.56
N LEU A 249 -6.44 12.34 -8.61
CA LEU A 249 -7.75 12.32 -7.95
C LEU A 249 -8.10 13.64 -7.23
N SER A 250 -7.10 14.42 -6.79
CA SER A 250 -7.37 15.65 -6.04
C SER A 250 -8.04 16.75 -6.90
N PHE A 251 -7.87 16.70 -8.21
CA PHE A 251 -8.47 17.66 -9.15
C PHE A 251 -9.31 17.01 -10.26
N ALA A 252 -9.20 15.70 -10.46
CA ALA A 252 -10.01 14.93 -11.39
C ALA A 252 -10.61 13.67 -10.69
N PRO A 253 -11.48 13.86 -9.67
CA PRO A 253 -11.99 12.76 -8.84
C PRO A 253 -12.91 11.81 -9.60
N ASP A 254 -13.52 12.28 -10.68
CA ASP A 254 -14.51 11.55 -11.48
C ASP A 254 -13.91 10.96 -12.76
N ASP A 255 -12.61 11.11 -12.98
CA ASP A 255 -11.95 10.60 -14.18
C ASP A 255 -11.76 9.08 -14.13
N PRO A 256 -12.35 8.29 -15.05
CA PRO A 256 -12.28 6.86 -15.04
C PRO A 256 -10.86 6.30 -15.19
N GLU A 257 -9.97 7.00 -15.92
CA GLU A 257 -8.59 6.56 -16.13
C GLU A 257 -7.78 6.55 -14.84
N VAL A 258 -8.00 7.53 -13.98
CA VAL A 258 -7.34 7.61 -12.67
C VAL A 258 -7.76 6.44 -11.78
N HIS A 259 -9.06 6.12 -11.77
CA HIS A 259 -9.59 4.99 -11.01
C HIS A 259 -9.06 3.66 -11.55
N LEU A 260 -9.01 3.48 -12.87
CA LEU A 260 -8.44 2.29 -13.49
C LEU A 260 -6.96 2.14 -13.19
N ALA A 261 -6.18 3.23 -13.28
CA ALA A 261 -4.75 3.20 -12.92
C ALA A 261 -4.52 2.80 -11.46
N LEU A 262 -5.38 3.26 -10.53
CA LEU A 262 -5.34 2.84 -9.12
C LEU A 262 -5.68 1.36 -8.95
N ILE A 263 -6.68 0.86 -9.67
CA ILE A 263 -7.06 -0.56 -9.65
C ILE A 263 -5.88 -1.42 -10.11
N ASP A 264 -5.22 -1.05 -11.20
CA ASP A 264 -4.04 -1.76 -11.71
C ASP A 264 -2.90 -1.77 -10.68
N LEU A 265 -2.63 -0.65 -10.02
CA LEU A 265 -1.62 -0.53 -8.98
C LEU A 265 -1.97 -1.37 -7.74
N TYR A 266 -3.24 -1.40 -7.33
CA TYR A 266 -3.70 -2.24 -6.24
C TYR A 266 -3.57 -3.72 -6.57
N LEU A 267 -3.92 -4.13 -7.80
CA LEU A 267 -3.73 -5.50 -8.26
C LEU A 267 -2.26 -5.90 -8.30
N ALA A 268 -1.39 -5.02 -8.81
CA ALA A 268 0.06 -5.26 -8.85
C ALA A 268 0.68 -5.42 -7.45
N ARG A 269 0.04 -4.85 -6.42
CA ARG A 269 0.43 -5.01 -5.01
C ARG A 269 -0.24 -6.18 -4.30
N GLY A 270 -1.14 -6.89 -4.97
CA GLY A 270 -1.94 -7.94 -4.34
C GLY A 270 -3.11 -7.42 -3.50
N TRP A 271 -3.42 -6.13 -3.56
CA TRP A 271 -4.50 -5.48 -2.81
C TRP A 271 -5.85 -5.66 -3.51
N ARG A 272 -6.23 -6.92 -3.77
CA ARG A 272 -7.41 -7.27 -4.56
C ARG A 272 -8.71 -6.69 -4.01
N GLY A 273 -8.87 -6.63 -2.69
CA GLY A 273 -10.08 -6.07 -2.08
C GLY A 273 -10.23 -4.59 -2.31
N GLN A 274 -9.14 -3.81 -2.16
CA GLN A 274 -9.17 -2.38 -2.47
C GLN A 274 -9.39 -2.14 -3.96
N ALA A 275 -8.82 -2.99 -4.82
CA ALA A 275 -9.10 -2.96 -6.25
C ALA A 275 -10.58 -3.24 -6.55
N ALA A 276 -11.18 -4.24 -5.90
CA ALA A 276 -12.61 -4.56 -6.05
C ALA A 276 -13.51 -3.42 -5.55
N ASP A 277 -13.23 -2.86 -4.37
CA ASP A 277 -13.98 -1.74 -3.82
C ASP A 277 -13.89 -0.50 -4.72
N LYS A 278 -12.72 -0.23 -5.26
CA LYS A 278 -12.50 0.86 -6.22
C LYS A 278 -13.26 0.61 -7.52
N LEU A 279 -13.29 -0.62 -8.00
CA LEU A 279 -14.01 -1.00 -9.21
C LEU A 279 -15.53 -0.89 -9.03
N VAL A 280 -16.06 -1.25 -7.86
CA VAL A 280 -17.48 -1.05 -7.51
C VAL A 280 -17.85 0.43 -7.54
N LEU A 281 -16.99 1.28 -6.98
CA LEU A 281 -17.17 2.73 -7.02
C LEU A 281 -17.14 3.26 -8.46
N LEU A 282 -16.14 2.85 -9.23
CA LEU A 282 -15.98 3.27 -10.64
C LEU A 282 -17.16 2.84 -11.49
N ARG A 283 -17.68 1.62 -11.30
CA ARG A 283 -18.88 1.14 -12.02
C ARG A 283 -20.06 2.05 -11.79
N ARG A 284 -20.32 2.47 -10.55
CA ARG A 284 -21.41 3.41 -10.22
C ARG A 284 -21.18 4.79 -10.86
N LEU A 285 -19.95 5.28 -10.84
CA LEU A 285 -19.59 6.55 -11.45
C LEU A 285 -19.87 6.53 -12.96
N VAL A 286 -19.43 5.49 -13.64
CA VAL A 286 -19.61 5.31 -15.09
C VAL A 286 -21.07 5.08 -15.47
N GLU A 287 -21.88 4.48 -14.62
CA GLU A 287 -23.33 4.37 -14.79
C GLU A 287 -24.01 5.76 -14.75
N LEU A 288 -23.52 6.67 -13.90
CA LEU A 288 -24.05 8.04 -13.77
C LEU A 288 -23.61 8.96 -14.92
N THR A 289 -22.43 8.77 -15.48
CA THR A 289 -21.88 9.62 -16.55
C THR A 289 -22.24 9.15 -17.94
N ASP A 290 -22.84 7.97 -18.08
CA ASP A 290 -23.21 7.29 -19.34
C ASP A 290 -22.07 7.13 -20.36
N ASP A 291 -20.82 7.03 -19.87
CA ASP A 291 -19.63 6.81 -20.68
C ASP A 291 -19.54 5.34 -21.14
N ALA A 292 -19.92 5.10 -22.40
CA ALA A 292 -19.92 3.74 -22.97
C ALA A 292 -18.51 3.11 -23.03
N ALA A 293 -17.47 3.91 -23.32
CA ALA A 293 -16.09 3.41 -23.39
C ALA A 293 -15.56 3.04 -22.01
N ALA A 294 -15.88 3.84 -21.00
CA ALA A 294 -15.53 3.51 -19.61
C ALA A 294 -16.31 2.28 -19.10
N LYS A 295 -17.60 2.12 -19.49
CA LYS A 295 -18.41 0.92 -19.17
C LYS A 295 -17.75 -0.35 -19.68
N GLU A 296 -17.29 -0.36 -20.92
CA GLU A 296 -16.62 -1.51 -21.54
C GLU A 296 -15.32 -1.87 -20.78
N ARG A 297 -14.51 -0.87 -20.44
CA ARG A 297 -13.27 -1.09 -19.67
C ARG A 297 -13.52 -1.59 -18.25
N VAL A 298 -14.51 -1.04 -17.56
CA VAL A 298 -14.94 -1.51 -16.24
C VAL A 298 -15.38 -2.97 -16.32
N ALA A 299 -16.15 -3.34 -17.32
CA ALA A 299 -16.59 -4.72 -17.54
C ALA A 299 -15.40 -5.65 -17.79
N ALA A 300 -14.41 -5.22 -18.57
CA ALA A 300 -13.19 -6.00 -18.84
C ALA A 300 -12.37 -6.26 -17.55
N VAL A 301 -12.30 -5.27 -16.65
CA VAL A 301 -11.59 -5.42 -15.36
C VAL A 301 -12.42 -6.25 -14.37
N ALA A 302 -13.74 -6.17 -14.40
CA ALA A 302 -14.63 -6.94 -13.52
C ALA A 302 -14.45 -8.47 -13.67
N ILE A 303 -14.01 -8.94 -14.82
CA ILE A 303 -13.73 -10.37 -15.08
C ILE A 303 -12.66 -10.92 -14.12
N PHE A 304 -11.76 -10.08 -13.61
CA PHE A 304 -10.74 -10.47 -12.64
C PHE A 304 -11.27 -10.65 -11.21
N PHE A 305 -12.55 -10.37 -10.97
CA PHE A 305 -13.22 -10.46 -9.67
C PHE A 305 -14.49 -11.31 -9.73
N PRO A 306 -14.42 -12.57 -10.19
CA PRO A 306 -15.61 -13.41 -10.39
C PRO A 306 -16.32 -13.75 -9.07
N GLU A 307 -15.60 -13.71 -7.97
CA GLU A 307 -16.13 -14.00 -6.62
C GLU A 307 -16.82 -12.81 -5.95
N ASP A 308 -16.67 -11.59 -6.48
CA ASP A 308 -17.32 -10.40 -5.89
C ASP A 308 -18.72 -10.21 -6.49
N MET A 309 -19.74 -10.60 -5.71
CA MET A 309 -21.15 -10.48 -6.12
C MET A 309 -21.57 -9.04 -6.46
N ARG A 310 -20.86 -8.02 -5.96
CA ARG A 310 -21.14 -6.60 -6.26
C ARG A 310 -20.72 -6.25 -7.69
N LEU A 311 -19.80 -7.03 -8.27
CA LEU A 311 -19.28 -6.88 -9.63
C LEU A 311 -19.86 -7.88 -10.60
N ALA A 312 -20.59 -8.89 -10.13
CA ALA A 312 -21.32 -9.81 -10.99
C ALA A 312 -22.26 -9.05 -11.91
N ALA A 313 -22.27 -9.39 -13.19
CA ALA A 313 -23.17 -8.79 -14.15
C ALA A 313 -24.60 -8.93 -13.65
N SER A 314 -25.33 -7.81 -13.52
CA SER A 314 -26.78 -7.90 -13.32
C SER A 314 -27.33 -8.70 -14.49
N PRO A 315 -28.15 -9.75 -14.26
CA PRO A 315 -28.82 -10.41 -15.37
C PRO A 315 -29.59 -9.34 -16.13
N SER A 316 -29.27 -9.21 -17.42
CA SER A 316 -29.94 -8.28 -18.34
C SER A 316 -31.44 -8.47 -18.20
N ALA A 317 -32.13 -7.39 -17.77
CA ALA A 317 -33.58 -7.34 -17.75
C ALA A 317 -34.12 -7.12 -19.17
#